data_56a8506cf806acbde97673cb88623edb
#
_entry.id   56a8506cf806acbde97673cb88623edb
#
_cell.length_a   1.000
_cell.length_b   1.000
_cell.length_c   1.000
_cell.angle_alpha   90.00
_cell.angle_beta   90.00
_cell.angle_gamma   90.00
#
_symmetry.space_group_name_H-M   'P 1'
#
loop_
_entity.id
_entity.type
_entity.pdbx_description
1 polymer ?
#
loop_
_entity_poly.entity_id
_entity_poly.type
_entity_poly.pdbx_seq_one_letter_code
_entity_poly.pdbx_strand_id
1 'polypeptide(L)'
;MPVTDAELCAGLAAALGRPVGRLVRRPWAYASTVPMEQLDGPGLPPLLFKDCTPRRRPSRPAFVDDPLREIAAYRTLLEGLDAPACHGSVVDRDRAWLFLERVDGIPLWEVQGLDAWLATARWLARLHTRPAPAEPHLLRHDARHLRRWARRAASLGGGADAVDGLAAAAEVAVERLAAWPATLVHGELYASNVVVQPGPEGARIRVVDWEMAGVGPGVLDLAALVSGSWSPASRGRIVAAYREGLPAAGHGFDDALEAARLLVALQWLGWSSTWSPPVEHRHDWMQDARELVPRVLA
;
A
#
# COMPACT_ATOMS: atom_id res chain seq x y z
N MET A 1 17.52 10.44 -17.98
CA MET A 1 17.01 10.58 -19.38
C MET A 1 15.70 9.82 -19.47
N PRO A 2 14.74 10.25 -20.29
CA PRO A 2 13.54 9.43 -20.53
C PRO A 2 13.92 8.12 -21.21
N VAL A 3 13.22 7.04 -20.91
CA VAL A 3 13.39 5.72 -21.53
C VAL A 3 12.99 5.79 -23.00
N THR A 4 13.88 5.40 -23.90
CA THR A 4 13.60 5.39 -25.34
C THR A 4 12.73 4.19 -25.73
N ASP A 5 12.05 4.29 -26.89
CA ASP A 5 11.22 3.19 -27.40
C ASP A 5 12.05 1.93 -27.67
N ALA A 6 13.28 2.09 -28.17
CA ALA A 6 14.17 0.97 -28.44
C ALA A 6 14.58 0.24 -27.15
N GLU A 7 14.94 0.99 -26.10
CA GLU A 7 15.28 0.41 -24.79
C GLU A 7 14.09 -0.30 -24.17
N LEU A 8 12.91 0.31 -24.26
CA LEU A 8 11.68 -0.26 -23.69
C LEU A 8 11.27 -1.54 -24.44
N CYS A 9 11.32 -1.53 -25.77
CA CYS A 9 11.06 -2.72 -26.58
C CYS A 9 12.04 -3.87 -26.27
N ALA A 10 13.34 -3.55 -26.13
CA ALA A 10 14.36 -4.53 -25.79
C ALA A 10 14.14 -5.10 -24.37
N GLY A 11 13.85 -4.23 -23.40
CA GLY A 11 13.58 -4.64 -22.03
C GLY A 11 12.31 -5.50 -21.91
N LEU A 12 11.23 -5.12 -22.58
CA LEU A 12 9.99 -5.90 -22.58
C LEU A 12 10.18 -7.24 -23.33
N ALA A 13 10.93 -7.26 -24.43
CA ALA A 13 11.25 -8.50 -25.14
C ALA A 13 12.04 -9.48 -24.26
N ALA A 14 13.02 -8.98 -23.52
CA ALA A 14 13.78 -9.78 -22.55
C ALA A 14 12.88 -10.31 -21.42
N ALA A 15 11.99 -9.46 -20.88
CA ALA A 15 11.06 -9.84 -19.82
C ALA A 15 10.05 -10.92 -20.27
N LEU A 16 9.56 -10.83 -21.52
CA LEU A 16 8.58 -11.77 -22.08
C LEU A 16 9.23 -13.01 -22.72
N GLY A 17 10.55 -13.04 -22.91
CA GLY A 17 11.26 -14.12 -23.61
C GLY A 17 10.90 -14.25 -25.10
N ARG A 18 10.37 -13.18 -25.72
CA ARG A 18 9.97 -13.17 -27.14
C ARG A 18 10.12 -11.78 -27.75
N PRO A 19 10.29 -11.68 -29.09
CA PRO A 19 10.35 -10.39 -29.77
C PRO A 19 9.09 -9.55 -29.54
N VAL A 20 9.30 -8.24 -29.37
CA VAL A 20 8.25 -7.25 -29.23
C VAL A 20 8.34 -6.28 -30.40
N GLY A 21 7.21 -6.06 -31.07
CA GLY A 21 7.10 -5.11 -32.17
C GLY A 21 7.00 -3.66 -31.68
N ARG A 22 6.50 -2.79 -32.57
CA ARG A 22 6.28 -1.37 -32.23
C ARG A 22 5.31 -1.22 -31.07
N LEU A 23 5.70 -0.45 -30.05
CA LEU A 23 4.88 -0.08 -28.91
C LEU A 23 4.17 1.26 -29.15
N VAL A 24 2.96 1.34 -28.64
CA VAL A 24 2.25 2.61 -28.39
C VAL A 24 2.28 2.86 -26.90
N ARG A 25 2.82 4.00 -26.50
CA ARG A 25 3.01 4.40 -25.11
C ARG A 25 2.05 5.53 -24.75
N ARG A 26 1.42 5.44 -23.61
CA ARG A 26 0.58 6.51 -23.07
C ARG A 26 0.86 6.67 -21.58
N PRO A 27 1.02 7.90 -21.06
CA PRO A 27 1.14 8.11 -19.63
C PRO A 27 -0.04 7.47 -18.88
N TRP A 28 0.24 6.87 -17.72
CA TRP A 28 -0.80 6.35 -16.83
C TRP A 28 -1.35 7.48 -15.96
N ALA A 29 -2.67 7.71 -15.99
CA ALA A 29 -3.30 8.85 -15.32
C ALA A 29 -3.17 8.82 -13.78
N TYR A 30 -3.08 7.62 -13.20
CA TYR A 30 -2.99 7.43 -11.74
C TYR A 30 -1.55 7.30 -11.22
N ALA A 31 -0.54 7.59 -12.04
CA ALA A 31 0.85 7.56 -11.60
C ALA A 31 1.14 8.73 -10.65
N SER A 32 1.58 8.45 -9.43
CA SER A 32 1.85 9.49 -8.41
C SER A 32 3.30 9.54 -7.94
N THR A 33 3.97 8.41 -7.77
CA THR A 33 5.30 8.33 -7.16
C THR A 33 6.42 8.00 -8.15
N VAL A 34 6.14 7.19 -9.16
CA VAL A 34 7.08 6.80 -10.21
C VAL A 34 6.44 6.95 -11.58
N PRO A 35 7.23 7.15 -12.65
CA PRO A 35 6.71 7.17 -14.00
C PRO A 35 6.05 5.84 -14.35
N MET A 36 4.82 5.91 -14.84
CA MET A 36 4.05 4.76 -15.31
C MET A 36 3.46 5.03 -16.68
N GLU A 37 3.46 4.03 -17.53
CA GLU A 37 2.92 4.12 -18.89
C GLU A 37 2.11 2.88 -19.25
N GLN A 38 1.01 3.08 -19.95
CA GLN A 38 0.31 2.02 -20.65
C GLN A 38 1.11 1.65 -21.90
N LEU A 39 1.27 0.36 -22.13
CA LEU A 39 1.92 -0.17 -23.32
C LEU A 39 0.93 -1.00 -24.11
N ASP A 40 0.71 -0.62 -25.36
CA ASP A 40 -0.10 -1.38 -26.30
C ASP A 40 0.77 -1.78 -27.50
N GLY A 41 0.54 -2.97 -28.05
CA GLY A 41 1.27 -3.45 -29.21
C GLY A 41 0.70 -4.76 -29.75
N PRO A 42 1.04 -5.14 -31.01
CA PRO A 42 0.53 -6.37 -31.63
C PRO A 42 0.88 -7.61 -30.80
N GLY A 43 -0.13 -8.40 -30.44
CA GLY A 43 0.04 -9.64 -29.68
C GLY A 43 0.47 -9.46 -28.21
N LEU A 44 0.40 -8.24 -27.68
CA LEU A 44 0.61 -7.98 -26.26
C LEU A 44 -0.74 -7.98 -25.51
N PRO A 45 -0.79 -8.51 -24.28
CA PRO A 45 -1.90 -8.23 -23.38
C PRO A 45 -1.88 -6.75 -22.97
N PRO A 46 -2.94 -6.23 -22.34
CA PRO A 46 -2.90 -4.91 -21.74
C PRO A 46 -1.80 -4.83 -20.69
N LEU A 47 -0.81 -3.96 -20.90
CA LEU A 47 0.38 -3.84 -20.06
C LEU A 47 0.48 -2.46 -19.41
N LEU A 48 1.04 -2.46 -18.22
CA LEU A 48 1.48 -1.28 -17.49
C LEU A 48 2.99 -1.40 -17.25
N PHE A 49 3.74 -0.41 -17.72
CA PHE A 49 5.16 -0.25 -17.42
C PHE A 49 5.34 0.67 -16.22
N LYS A 50 6.10 0.23 -15.23
CA LYS A 50 6.47 1.02 -14.06
C LYS A 50 7.99 1.13 -13.99
N ASP A 51 8.51 2.37 -14.04
CA ASP A 51 9.95 2.65 -13.94
C ASP A 51 10.33 2.90 -12.47
N CYS A 52 10.67 1.82 -11.76
CA CYS A 52 11.11 1.84 -10.37
C CYS A 52 12.58 2.26 -10.21
N THR A 53 13.30 2.58 -11.29
CA THR A 53 14.73 2.94 -11.25
C THR A 53 15.01 3.99 -10.17
N PRO A 54 16.06 3.78 -9.34
CA PRO A 54 16.40 4.73 -8.28
C PRO A 54 16.60 6.14 -8.81
N ARG A 55 15.81 7.07 -8.32
CA ARG A 55 15.94 8.49 -8.61
C ARG A 55 15.92 9.24 -7.31
N ARG A 56 16.68 10.34 -7.22
CA ARG A 56 16.59 11.19 -6.04
C ARG A 56 15.16 11.73 -5.91
N ARG A 57 14.45 11.27 -4.90
CA ARG A 57 13.09 11.72 -4.55
C ARG A 57 13.15 12.46 -3.22
N PRO A 58 13.31 13.81 -3.23
CA PRO A 58 13.46 14.59 -1.99
C PRO A 58 12.29 14.41 -1.01
N SER A 59 11.09 14.11 -1.54
CA SER A 59 9.89 13.88 -0.75
C SER A 59 9.86 12.50 -0.07
N ARG A 60 10.62 11.52 -0.56
CA ARG A 60 10.57 10.15 -0.06
C ARG A 60 11.61 9.95 1.05
N PRO A 61 11.22 9.49 2.25
CA PRO A 61 12.18 9.16 3.28
C PRO A 61 13.11 8.02 2.86
N ALA A 62 14.42 8.17 3.05
CA ALA A 62 15.40 7.17 2.62
C ALA A 62 15.17 5.78 3.24
N PHE A 63 14.53 5.68 4.40
CA PHE A 63 14.26 4.40 5.06
C PHE A 63 13.14 3.59 4.44
N VAL A 64 12.39 4.16 3.50
CA VAL A 64 11.37 3.46 2.70
C VAL A 64 11.74 3.35 1.23
N ASP A 65 12.89 3.87 0.83
CA ASP A 65 13.29 3.90 -0.59
C ASP A 65 14.08 2.64 -0.94
N ASP A 66 13.39 1.65 -1.55
CA ASP A 66 13.99 0.46 -2.14
C ASP A 66 13.30 0.16 -3.47
N PRO A 67 13.97 0.38 -4.60
CA PRO A 67 13.38 0.19 -5.93
C PRO A 67 13.07 -1.28 -6.27
N LEU A 68 13.67 -2.22 -5.55
CA LEU A 68 13.50 -3.65 -5.79
C LEU A 68 12.36 -4.26 -5.01
N ARG A 69 11.84 -3.59 -3.99
CA ARG A 69 10.79 -4.13 -3.12
C ARG A 69 9.53 -4.51 -3.86
N GLU A 70 9.01 -3.61 -4.67
CA GLU A 70 7.80 -3.88 -5.43
C GLU A 70 8.04 -4.96 -6.48
N ILE A 71 9.20 -4.96 -7.14
CA ILE A 71 9.59 -6.01 -8.09
C ILE A 71 9.65 -7.37 -7.38
N ALA A 72 10.26 -7.44 -6.21
CA ALA A 72 10.32 -8.67 -5.41
C ALA A 72 8.91 -9.14 -5.00
N ALA A 73 8.05 -8.22 -4.53
CA ALA A 73 6.68 -8.54 -4.16
C ALA A 73 5.93 -9.19 -5.34
N TYR A 74 5.89 -8.57 -6.49
CA TYR A 74 5.19 -9.10 -7.66
C TYR A 74 5.76 -10.39 -8.20
N ARG A 75 7.07 -10.61 -8.08
CA ARG A 75 7.73 -11.83 -8.61
C ARG A 75 7.60 -13.04 -7.70
N THR A 76 7.50 -12.85 -6.39
CA THR A 76 7.71 -13.95 -5.43
C THR A 76 6.60 -14.12 -4.40
N LEU A 77 5.79 -13.07 -4.13
CA LEU A 77 4.90 -13.09 -2.97
C LEU A 77 3.42 -13.11 -3.32
N LEU A 78 3.04 -12.60 -4.50
CA LEU A 78 1.64 -12.33 -4.85
C LEU A 78 0.98 -13.46 -5.62
N GLU A 79 1.68 -14.58 -5.84
CA GLU A 79 1.09 -15.75 -6.48
C GLU A 79 -0.09 -16.29 -5.67
N GLY A 80 -1.20 -16.58 -6.38
CA GLY A 80 -2.44 -17.04 -5.76
C GLY A 80 -3.22 -15.96 -4.97
N LEU A 81 -2.75 -14.71 -5.00
CA LEU A 81 -3.54 -13.53 -4.62
C LEU A 81 -4.08 -12.87 -5.89
N ASP A 82 -5.25 -12.24 -5.79
CA ASP A 82 -5.83 -11.50 -6.91
C ASP A 82 -5.10 -10.17 -7.22
N ALA A 83 -3.76 -10.19 -7.21
CA ALA A 83 -2.92 -9.08 -7.63
C ALA A 83 -2.77 -9.05 -9.17
N PRO A 84 -2.40 -7.91 -9.79
CA PRO A 84 -2.04 -7.85 -11.19
C PRO A 84 -0.95 -8.87 -11.53
N ALA A 85 -1.05 -9.52 -12.69
CA ALA A 85 -0.02 -10.46 -13.14
C ALA A 85 1.28 -9.70 -13.42
N CYS A 86 2.41 -10.26 -12.96
CA CYS A 86 3.74 -9.79 -13.34
C CYS A 86 4.14 -10.46 -14.65
N HIS A 87 4.20 -9.68 -15.73
CA HIS A 87 4.65 -10.16 -17.03
C HIS A 87 6.17 -10.22 -17.14
N GLY A 88 6.88 -9.57 -16.23
CA GLY A 88 8.33 -9.63 -16.11
C GLY A 88 8.93 -8.35 -15.54
N SER A 89 10.24 -8.36 -15.40
CA SER A 89 11.00 -7.23 -14.89
C SER A 89 12.39 -7.17 -15.53
N VAL A 90 12.98 -5.98 -15.56
CA VAL A 90 14.38 -5.76 -15.92
C VAL A 90 15.08 -5.13 -14.74
N VAL A 91 16.08 -5.79 -14.21
CA VAL A 91 16.89 -5.30 -13.09
C VAL A 91 18.35 -5.41 -13.47
N ASP A 92 19.02 -4.27 -13.60
CA ASP A 92 20.46 -4.20 -13.78
C ASP A 92 21.01 -2.96 -13.03
N ARG A 93 22.25 -2.56 -13.34
CA ARG A 93 22.92 -1.45 -12.66
C ARG A 93 22.14 -0.14 -12.74
N ASP A 94 21.49 0.12 -13.87
CA ASP A 94 20.93 1.42 -14.22
C ASP A 94 19.40 1.39 -14.33
N ARG A 95 18.77 0.19 -14.25
CA ARG A 95 17.34 -0.01 -14.49
C ARG A 95 16.71 -0.92 -13.43
N ALA A 96 15.55 -0.51 -12.98
CA ALA A 96 14.63 -1.33 -12.18
C ALA A 96 13.22 -1.15 -12.77
N TRP A 97 12.85 -1.99 -13.73
CA TRP A 97 11.62 -1.89 -14.51
C TRP A 97 10.70 -3.04 -14.21
N LEU A 98 9.42 -2.75 -14.16
CA LEU A 98 8.36 -3.72 -13.88
C LEU A 98 7.29 -3.63 -14.98
N PHE A 99 6.90 -4.78 -15.52
CA PHE A 99 5.84 -4.93 -16.51
C PHE A 99 4.69 -5.71 -15.89
N LEU A 100 3.59 -5.03 -15.66
CA LEU A 100 2.41 -5.57 -14.99
C LEU A 100 1.22 -5.67 -15.94
N GLU A 101 0.29 -6.52 -15.59
CA GLU A 101 -1.06 -6.47 -16.15
C GLU A 101 -1.67 -5.08 -15.89
N ARG A 102 -2.18 -4.45 -16.95
CA ARG A 102 -3.04 -3.29 -16.79
C ARG A 102 -4.42 -3.75 -16.39
N VAL A 103 -4.78 -3.51 -15.14
CA VAL A 103 -6.07 -3.89 -14.58
C VAL A 103 -7.10 -2.84 -14.98
N ASP A 104 -8.05 -3.22 -15.80
CA ASP A 104 -9.21 -2.37 -16.13
C ASP A 104 -10.28 -2.55 -15.05
N GLY A 105 -10.55 -1.52 -14.28
CA GLY A 105 -11.49 -1.54 -13.16
C GLY A 105 -11.70 -0.14 -12.58
N ILE A 106 -12.42 -0.07 -11.50
CA ILE A 106 -12.76 1.17 -10.80
C ILE A 106 -12.00 1.18 -9.46
N PRO A 107 -11.30 2.27 -9.09
CA PRO A 107 -10.71 2.40 -7.75
C PRO A 107 -11.77 2.24 -6.66
N LEU A 108 -11.43 1.57 -5.57
CA LEU A 108 -12.39 1.25 -4.50
C LEU A 108 -13.08 2.50 -3.92
N TRP A 109 -12.37 3.63 -3.85
CA TRP A 109 -12.92 4.89 -3.36
C TRP A 109 -14.01 5.50 -4.26
N GLU A 110 -14.09 5.09 -5.54
CA GLU A 110 -15.15 5.49 -6.48
C GLU A 110 -16.36 4.54 -6.45
N VAL A 111 -16.23 3.35 -5.84
CA VAL A 111 -17.29 2.35 -5.81
C VAL A 111 -18.35 2.70 -4.79
N GLN A 112 -19.61 2.70 -5.23
CA GLN A 112 -20.75 2.95 -4.36
C GLN A 112 -21.05 1.74 -3.45
N GLY A 113 -21.47 2.02 -2.21
CA GLY A 113 -21.88 0.98 -1.25
C GLY A 113 -20.71 0.31 -0.54
N LEU A 114 -21.01 -0.67 0.29
CA LEU A 114 -20.03 -1.35 1.16
C LEU A 114 -19.54 -2.70 0.62
N ASP A 115 -20.21 -3.31 -0.35
CA ASP A 115 -19.92 -4.71 -0.73
C ASP A 115 -18.48 -4.92 -1.21
N ALA A 116 -17.95 -4.01 -2.02
CA ALA A 116 -16.55 -4.06 -2.46
C ALA A 116 -15.56 -3.86 -1.30
N TRP A 117 -15.91 -3.03 -0.31
CA TRP A 117 -15.11 -2.83 0.90
C TRP A 117 -15.10 -4.07 1.79
N LEU A 118 -16.25 -4.73 1.94
CA LEU A 118 -16.35 -6.01 2.66
C LEU A 118 -15.55 -7.10 1.95
N ALA A 119 -15.63 -7.16 0.62
CA ALA A 119 -14.83 -8.07 -0.20
C ALA A 119 -13.33 -7.81 -0.04
N THR A 120 -12.92 -6.53 -0.02
CA THR A 120 -11.53 -6.12 0.23
C THR A 120 -11.07 -6.54 1.63
N ALA A 121 -11.90 -6.34 2.65
CA ALA A 121 -11.58 -6.76 4.02
C ALA A 121 -11.38 -8.29 4.13
N ARG A 122 -12.23 -9.09 3.47
CA ARG A 122 -12.07 -10.55 3.41
C ARG A 122 -10.83 -10.96 2.62
N TRP A 123 -10.52 -10.26 1.53
CA TRP A 123 -9.29 -10.47 0.77
C TRP A 123 -8.06 -10.19 1.65
N LEU A 124 -8.09 -9.10 2.41
CA LEU A 124 -7.02 -8.72 3.34
C LEU A 124 -6.81 -9.77 4.44
N ALA A 125 -7.89 -10.32 4.99
CA ALA A 125 -7.81 -11.42 5.96
C ALA A 125 -7.07 -12.64 5.37
N ARG A 126 -7.37 -13.01 4.12
CA ARG A 126 -6.63 -14.10 3.43
C ARG A 126 -5.15 -13.79 3.23
N LEU A 127 -4.81 -12.54 2.92
CA LEU A 127 -3.41 -12.11 2.87
C LEU A 127 -2.70 -12.35 4.21
N HIS A 128 -3.33 -11.93 5.30
CA HIS A 128 -2.74 -11.95 6.65
C HIS A 128 -2.74 -13.34 7.31
N THR A 129 -3.42 -14.33 6.74
CA THR A 129 -3.28 -15.73 7.18
C THR A 129 -2.06 -16.43 6.59
N ARG A 130 -1.38 -15.79 5.63
CA ARG A 130 -0.14 -16.34 5.07
C ARG A 130 1.02 -16.15 6.04
N PRO A 131 1.98 -17.10 6.10
CA PRO A 131 3.17 -16.92 6.89
C PRO A 131 3.98 -15.70 6.41
N ALA A 132 4.64 -15.03 7.34
CA ALA A 132 5.53 -13.91 7.02
C ALA A 132 6.68 -14.40 6.11
N PRO A 133 6.89 -13.80 4.93
CA PRO A 133 7.91 -14.24 4.00
C PRO A 133 9.31 -13.77 4.41
N ALA A 134 10.31 -14.54 4.00
CA ALA A 134 11.72 -14.20 4.19
C ALA A 134 12.32 -13.53 2.94
N GLU A 135 11.76 -12.40 2.52
CA GLU A 135 12.23 -11.64 1.36
C GLU A 135 13.07 -10.43 1.84
N PRO A 136 14.35 -10.28 1.41
CA PRO A 136 15.26 -9.27 1.94
C PRO A 136 14.85 -7.82 1.62
N HIS A 137 14.14 -7.60 0.52
CA HIS A 137 13.70 -6.26 0.10
C HIS A 137 12.48 -5.75 0.86
N LEU A 138 11.80 -6.60 1.61
CA LEU A 138 10.62 -6.20 2.36
C LEU A 138 10.95 -5.27 3.52
N LEU A 139 10.09 -4.26 3.72
CA LEU A 139 10.14 -3.44 4.92
C LEU A 139 9.90 -4.30 6.16
N ARG A 140 10.56 -3.95 7.25
CA ARG A 140 10.21 -4.43 8.57
C ARG A 140 9.36 -3.36 9.25
N HIS A 141 8.04 -3.56 9.27
CA HIS A 141 7.10 -2.68 10.00
C HIS A 141 7.16 -3.00 11.50
N ASP A 142 8.38 -3.01 12.04
CA ASP A 142 8.69 -3.26 13.45
C ASP A 142 8.62 -1.95 14.26
N ALA A 143 8.83 -2.06 15.56
CA ALA A 143 8.84 -0.93 16.48
C ALA A 143 9.80 0.18 16.04
N ARG A 144 10.96 -0.16 15.47
CA ARG A 144 11.93 0.82 14.98
C ARG A 144 11.38 1.59 13.78
N HIS A 145 10.73 0.92 12.85
CA HIS A 145 10.12 1.53 11.67
C HIS A 145 8.96 2.44 12.08
N LEU A 146 8.07 1.95 12.93
CA LEU A 146 6.91 2.71 13.41
C LEU A 146 7.33 3.98 14.18
N ARG A 147 8.33 3.89 15.06
CA ARG A 147 8.91 5.05 15.74
C ARG A 147 9.54 6.07 14.78
N ARG A 148 10.07 5.65 13.63
CA ARG A 148 10.60 6.59 12.63
C ARG A 148 9.50 7.47 12.05
N TRP A 149 8.35 6.90 11.75
CA TRP A 149 7.21 7.67 11.28
C TRP A 149 6.67 8.63 12.36
N ALA A 150 6.51 8.18 13.58
CA ALA A 150 6.07 9.02 14.69
C ALA A 150 7.02 10.21 14.93
N ARG A 151 8.34 9.97 14.96
CA ARG A 151 9.34 11.05 15.07
C ARG A 151 9.32 12.00 13.88
N ARG A 152 9.12 11.48 12.67
CA ARG A 152 9.04 12.31 11.49
C ARG A 152 7.79 13.21 11.53
N ALA A 153 6.63 12.68 11.90
CA ALA A 153 5.42 13.46 12.11
C ALA A 153 5.65 14.61 13.11
N ALA A 154 6.29 14.32 14.26
CA ALA A 154 6.64 15.33 15.26
C ALA A 154 7.61 16.38 14.72
N SER A 155 8.65 15.99 13.96
CA SER A 155 9.67 16.90 13.44
C SER A 155 9.19 17.86 12.36
N LEU A 156 8.10 17.54 11.67
CA LEU A 156 7.59 18.33 10.56
C LEU A 156 6.68 19.49 10.97
N GLY A 157 6.46 19.66 12.29
CA GLY A 157 6.00 20.91 12.88
C GLY A 157 4.58 21.35 12.55
N GLY A 158 3.78 20.50 11.95
CA GLY A 158 2.42 20.83 11.53
C GLY A 158 1.36 20.80 12.65
N GLY A 159 1.75 20.94 13.94
CA GLY A 159 0.83 20.86 15.06
C GLY A 159 0.82 19.51 15.79
N ALA A 160 1.75 18.60 15.48
CA ALA A 160 1.88 17.36 16.26
C ALA A 160 2.22 17.65 17.74
N ASP A 161 3.00 18.70 18.00
CA ASP A 161 3.25 19.20 19.36
C ASP A 161 2.01 19.85 20.00
N ALA A 162 0.96 20.15 19.20
CA ALA A 162 -0.30 20.72 19.68
C ALA A 162 -1.32 19.65 20.11
N VAL A 163 -1.00 18.36 20.05
CA VAL A 163 -1.83 17.27 20.54
C VAL A 163 -1.26 16.74 21.84
N ASP A 164 -1.87 17.11 22.95
CA ASP A 164 -1.46 16.65 24.28
C ASP A 164 -1.44 15.12 24.33
N GLY A 165 -0.34 14.56 24.85
CA GLY A 165 -0.19 13.11 24.99
C GLY A 165 0.15 12.34 23.72
N LEU A 166 0.32 13.00 22.54
CA LEU A 166 0.58 12.31 21.28
C LEU A 166 1.85 11.44 21.32
N ALA A 167 2.93 11.96 21.90
CA ALA A 167 4.19 11.20 21.98
C ALA A 167 4.03 9.95 22.87
N ALA A 168 3.32 10.06 24.00
CA ALA A 168 3.03 8.92 24.87
C ALA A 168 2.12 7.91 24.18
N ALA A 169 1.05 8.37 23.53
CA ALA A 169 0.15 7.50 22.79
C ALA A 169 0.86 6.79 21.61
N ALA A 170 1.75 7.49 20.91
CA ALA A 170 2.54 6.89 19.84
C ALA A 170 3.44 5.76 20.36
N GLU A 171 4.07 5.93 21.52
CA GLU A 171 4.91 4.88 22.11
C GLU A 171 4.06 3.68 22.56
N VAL A 172 2.93 3.90 23.24
CA VAL A 172 1.96 2.85 23.61
C VAL A 172 1.48 2.10 22.36
N ALA A 173 1.14 2.82 21.28
CA ALA A 173 0.72 2.21 20.02
C ALA A 173 1.83 1.34 19.41
N VAL A 174 3.07 1.82 19.41
CA VAL A 174 4.22 1.05 18.92
C VAL A 174 4.42 -0.23 19.73
N GLU A 175 4.36 -0.17 21.05
CA GLU A 175 4.52 -1.34 21.93
C GLU A 175 3.40 -2.36 21.73
N ARG A 176 2.14 -1.92 21.62
CA ARG A 176 1.01 -2.80 21.32
C ARG A 176 1.21 -3.53 19.98
N LEU A 177 1.62 -2.81 18.94
CA LEU A 177 1.81 -3.42 17.63
C LEU A 177 3.08 -4.27 17.54
N ALA A 178 4.14 -3.96 18.29
CA ALA A 178 5.33 -4.79 18.34
C ALA A 178 5.07 -6.19 18.93
N ALA A 179 4.05 -6.32 19.78
CA ALA A 179 3.60 -7.59 20.33
C ALA A 179 2.60 -8.35 19.40
N TRP A 180 2.12 -7.68 18.34
CA TRP A 180 1.14 -8.29 17.43
C TRP A 180 1.82 -9.25 16.44
N PRO A 181 1.15 -10.36 16.06
CA PRO A 181 1.72 -11.30 15.09
C PRO A 181 2.08 -10.62 13.77
N ALA A 182 3.29 -10.90 13.28
CA ALA A 182 3.77 -10.37 12.02
C ALA A 182 3.34 -11.27 10.85
N THR A 183 2.90 -10.63 9.77
CA THR A 183 2.51 -11.27 8.51
C THR A 183 3.02 -10.45 7.33
N LEU A 184 2.78 -10.91 6.10
CA LEU A 184 2.94 -10.06 4.91
C LEU A 184 1.92 -8.92 4.96
N VAL A 185 2.38 -7.69 4.88
CA VAL A 185 1.55 -6.50 4.82
C VAL A 185 1.80 -5.72 3.52
N HIS A 186 0.76 -5.08 3.01
CA HIS A 186 0.87 -4.15 1.89
C HIS A 186 1.61 -2.85 2.29
N GLY A 187 1.35 -2.38 3.51
CA GLY A 187 1.96 -1.18 4.09
C GLY A 187 1.26 0.14 3.76
N GLU A 188 0.42 0.16 2.72
CA GLU A 188 -0.39 1.31 2.30
C GLU A 188 -1.69 0.86 1.63
N LEU A 189 -2.48 0.02 2.30
CA LEU A 189 -3.73 -0.50 1.74
C LEU A 189 -4.86 0.55 1.81
N TYR A 190 -4.63 1.70 1.19
CA TYR A 190 -5.67 2.71 0.99
C TYR A 190 -6.60 2.33 -0.17
N ALA A 191 -7.80 2.89 -0.19
CA ALA A 191 -8.79 2.62 -1.22
C ALA A 191 -8.31 2.98 -2.65
N SER A 192 -7.34 3.88 -2.78
CA SER A 192 -6.67 4.21 -4.05
C SER A 192 -5.82 3.06 -4.60
N ASN A 193 -5.34 2.17 -3.75
CA ASN A 193 -4.50 1.03 -4.11
C ASN A 193 -5.29 -0.27 -4.28
N VAL A 194 -6.60 -0.16 -4.37
CA VAL A 194 -7.53 -1.28 -4.60
C VAL A 194 -8.37 -1.00 -5.84
N VAL A 195 -8.26 -1.85 -6.84
CA VAL A 195 -9.07 -1.80 -8.06
C VAL A 195 -10.14 -2.87 -8.00
N VAL A 196 -11.37 -2.47 -8.26
CA VAL A 196 -12.54 -3.35 -8.25
C VAL A 196 -12.94 -3.65 -9.69
N GLN A 197 -12.98 -4.93 -10.03
CA GLN A 197 -13.45 -5.41 -11.33
C GLN A 197 -14.77 -6.16 -11.16
N PRO A 198 -15.70 -6.06 -12.11
CA PRO A 198 -16.84 -6.98 -12.19
C PRO A 198 -16.33 -8.43 -12.33
N GLY A 199 -16.93 -9.35 -11.59
CA GLY A 199 -16.60 -10.77 -11.67
C GLY A 199 -17.89 -11.62 -11.66
N PRO A 200 -17.81 -12.91 -12.07
CA PRO A 200 -18.96 -13.79 -12.15
C PRO A 200 -19.62 -14.07 -10.79
N GLU A 201 -18.84 -13.98 -9.71
CA GLU A 201 -19.28 -14.23 -8.33
C GLU A 201 -19.35 -12.94 -7.49
N GLY A 202 -19.37 -11.78 -8.14
CA GLY A 202 -19.36 -10.48 -7.49
C GLY A 202 -18.10 -9.66 -7.82
N ALA A 203 -17.72 -8.74 -6.94
CA ALA A 203 -16.56 -7.88 -7.14
C ALA A 203 -15.24 -8.66 -6.98
N ARG A 204 -14.40 -8.63 -8.01
CA ARG A 204 -13.01 -9.11 -7.94
C ARG A 204 -12.10 -7.98 -7.45
N ILE A 205 -11.38 -8.22 -6.37
CA ILE A 205 -10.49 -7.23 -5.74
C ILE A 205 -9.07 -7.42 -6.27
N ARG A 206 -8.50 -6.33 -6.80
CA ARG A 206 -7.14 -6.30 -7.36
C ARG A 206 -6.33 -5.26 -6.62
N VAL A 207 -5.39 -5.69 -5.78
CA VAL A 207 -4.54 -4.79 -5.00
C VAL A 207 -3.27 -4.47 -5.76
N VAL A 208 -2.96 -3.16 -5.85
CA VAL A 208 -1.87 -2.60 -6.64
C VAL A 208 -0.93 -1.75 -5.78
N ASP A 209 0.23 -1.38 -6.32
CA ASP A 209 1.22 -0.49 -5.69
C ASP A 209 1.85 -1.03 -4.40
N TRP A 210 2.60 -2.11 -4.53
CA TRP A 210 3.27 -2.82 -3.43
C TRP A 210 4.61 -2.21 -3.01
N GLU A 211 4.83 -0.94 -3.28
CA GLU A 211 6.11 -0.27 -2.98
C GLU A 211 6.44 -0.16 -1.48
N MET A 212 5.43 -0.31 -0.60
CA MET A 212 5.59 -0.35 0.85
C MET A 212 5.43 -1.75 1.44
N ALA A 213 5.41 -2.79 0.60
CA ALA A 213 5.28 -4.16 1.05
C ALA A 213 6.28 -4.52 2.14
N GLY A 214 5.83 -5.25 3.15
CA GLY A 214 6.66 -5.53 4.30
C GLY A 214 6.19 -6.70 5.13
N VAL A 215 6.89 -6.92 6.22
CA VAL A 215 6.51 -7.85 7.28
C VAL A 215 6.21 -7.05 8.54
N GLY A 216 5.02 -7.21 9.09
CA GLY A 216 4.57 -6.49 10.27
C GLY A 216 3.16 -6.85 10.71
N PRO A 217 2.57 -6.09 11.64
CA PRO A 217 1.22 -6.31 12.14
C PRO A 217 0.17 -6.10 11.05
N GLY A 218 -0.61 -7.11 10.70
CA GLY A 218 -1.64 -7.01 9.67
C GLY A 218 -2.71 -5.95 9.92
N VAL A 219 -2.97 -5.61 11.18
CA VAL A 219 -3.91 -4.54 11.53
C VAL A 219 -3.52 -3.15 10.99
N LEU A 220 -2.26 -2.94 10.56
CA LEU A 220 -1.83 -1.69 9.87
C LEU A 220 -2.56 -1.52 8.54
N ASP A 221 -2.66 -2.58 7.74
CA ASP A 221 -3.37 -2.53 6.47
C ASP A 221 -4.88 -2.36 6.66
N LEU A 222 -5.45 -3.02 7.68
CA LEU A 222 -6.85 -2.80 8.04
C LEU A 222 -7.09 -1.34 8.48
N ALA A 223 -6.20 -0.77 9.27
CA ALA A 223 -6.27 0.62 9.70
C ALA A 223 -6.24 1.58 8.50
N ALA A 224 -5.38 1.31 7.51
CA ALA A 224 -5.34 2.07 6.27
C ALA A 224 -6.65 1.93 5.46
N LEU A 225 -7.18 0.71 5.32
CA LEU A 225 -8.44 0.45 4.62
C LEU A 225 -9.64 1.16 5.25
N VAL A 226 -9.70 1.22 6.59
CA VAL A 226 -10.81 1.89 7.32
C VAL A 226 -10.51 3.33 7.67
N SER A 227 -9.45 3.93 7.13
CA SER A 227 -9.16 5.35 7.27
C SER A 227 -10.21 6.21 6.54
N GLY A 228 -10.33 7.47 6.93
CA GLY A 228 -11.30 8.39 6.34
C GLY A 228 -12.63 8.47 7.09
N SER A 229 -13.57 9.19 6.50
CA SER A 229 -14.84 9.56 7.14
C SER A 229 -15.87 8.45 7.03
N TRP A 230 -15.87 7.53 7.96
CA TRP A 230 -16.83 6.43 8.05
C TRP A 230 -17.83 6.65 9.20
N SER A 231 -19.09 6.27 8.98
CA SER A 231 -19.99 6.05 10.11
C SER A 231 -19.44 4.91 10.99
N PRO A 232 -19.63 4.95 12.32
CA PRO A 232 -19.21 3.85 13.20
C PRO A 232 -19.77 2.49 12.74
N ALA A 233 -21.02 2.45 12.28
CA ALA A 233 -21.65 1.23 11.78
C ALA A 233 -20.98 0.68 10.51
N SER A 234 -20.66 1.54 9.54
CA SER A 234 -19.99 1.11 8.30
C SER A 234 -18.58 0.62 8.57
N ARG A 235 -17.80 1.35 9.37
CA ARG A 235 -16.46 0.91 9.80
C ARG A 235 -16.53 -0.42 10.52
N GLY A 236 -17.46 -0.58 11.45
CA GLY A 236 -17.67 -1.83 12.20
C GLY A 236 -17.95 -3.02 11.28
N ARG A 237 -18.73 -2.84 10.22
CA ARG A 237 -19.01 -3.90 9.23
C ARG A 237 -17.76 -4.31 8.45
N ILE A 238 -16.91 -3.36 8.03
CA ILE A 238 -15.65 -3.65 7.33
C ILE A 238 -14.70 -4.42 8.26
N VAL A 239 -14.57 -3.97 9.51
CA VAL A 239 -13.75 -4.63 10.53
C VAL A 239 -14.26 -6.04 10.83
N ALA A 240 -15.58 -6.23 10.95
CA ALA A 240 -16.18 -7.55 11.15
C ALA A 240 -15.87 -8.51 9.99
N ALA A 241 -16.00 -8.04 8.74
CA ALA A 241 -15.69 -8.86 7.56
C ALA A 241 -14.20 -9.29 7.50
N TYR A 242 -13.29 -8.47 8.01
CA TYR A 242 -11.89 -8.85 8.17
C TYR A 242 -11.72 -9.91 9.27
N ARG A 243 -12.33 -9.71 10.44
CA ARG A 243 -12.23 -10.64 11.59
C ARG A 243 -12.79 -12.03 11.28
N GLU A 244 -13.88 -12.10 10.50
CA GLU A 244 -14.47 -13.36 10.04
C GLU A 244 -13.50 -14.25 9.26
N GLY A 245 -12.53 -13.64 8.56
CA GLY A 245 -11.53 -14.35 7.77
C GLY A 245 -10.27 -14.75 8.54
N LEU A 246 -10.14 -14.35 9.80
CA LEU A 246 -8.96 -14.68 10.62
C LEU A 246 -9.23 -15.91 11.50
N PRO A 247 -8.22 -16.79 11.69
CA PRO A 247 -8.29 -17.82 12.73
C PRO A 247 -8.26 -17.11 14.09
N ALA A 248 -9.37 -17.08 14.80
CA ALA A 248 -9.58 -16.45 16.11
C ALA A 248 -8.86 -15.09 16.29
N ALA A 249 -9.57 -14.00 16.11
CA ALA A 249 -9.03 -12.68 16.47
C ALA A 249 -8.68 -12.71 17.97
N GLY A 250 -7.39 -12.57 18.29
CA GLY A 250 -6.87 -12.62 19.65
C GLY A 250 -7.47 -11.53 20.54
N HIS A 251 -7.34 -11.68 21.86
CA HIS A 251 -7.64 -10.61 22.81
C HIS A 251 -6.87 -9.35 22.44
N GLY A 252 -7.48 -8.16 22.62
CA GLY A 252 -6.84 -6.87 22.34
C GLY A 252 -6.86 -6.44 20.86
N PHE A 253 -7.68 -7.09 19.99
CA PHE A 253 -7.78 -6.70 18.60
C PHE A 253 -8.23 -5.26 18.40
N ASP A 254 -9.23 -4.81 19.16
CA ASP A 254 -9.77 -3.45 19.03
C ASP A 254 -8.72 -2.41 19.47
N ASP A 255 -7.98 -2.69 20.55
CA ASP A 255 -6.87 -1.84 21.01
C ASP A 255 -5.71 -1.78 19.99
N ALA A 256 -5.39 -2.91 19.37
CA ALA A 256 -4.38 -2.98 18.31
C ALA A 256 -4.83 -2.20 17.06
N LEU A 257 -6.12 -2.25 16.72
CA LEU A 257 -6.65 -1.48 15.59
C LEU A 257 -6.62 0.03 15.87
N GLU A 258 -7.02 0.49 17.07
CA GLU A 258 -6.93 1.92 17.42
C GLU A 258 -5.47 2.39 17.45
N ALA A 259 -4.54 1.58 17.96
CA ALA A 259 -3.10 1.84 17.89
C ALA A 259 -2.59 1.93 16.44
N ALA A 260 -3.01 1.00 15.58
CA ALA A 260 -2.65 1.01 14.16
C ALA A 260 -3.21 2.24 13.44
N ARG A 261 -4.44 2.65 13.72
CA ARG A 261 -5.04 3.86 13.15
C ARG A 261 -4.27 5.12 13.54
N LEU A 262 -3.81 5.23 14.78
CA LEU A 262 -2.95 6.33 15.21
C LEU A 262 -1.63 6.35 14.43
N LEU A 263 -0.98 5.19 14.28
CA LEU A 263 0.29 5.11 13.56
C LEU A 263 0.15 5.36 12.05
N VAL A 264 -0.97 4.98 11.44
CA VAL A 264 -1.32 5.36 10.05
C VAL A 264 -1.49 6.87 9.93
N ALA A 265 -2.19 7.52 10.85
CA ALA A 265 -2.29 8.99 10.86
C ALA A 265 -0.91 9.65 10.98
N LEU A 266 -0.04 9.14 11.87
CA LEU A 266 1.33 9.64 12.01
C LEU A 266 2.19 9.38 10.76
N GLN A 267 2.00 8.27 10.06
CA GLN A 267 2.65 8.01 8.78
C GLN A 267 2.27 9.09 7.75
N TRP A 268 0.99 9.40 7.60
CA TRP A 268 0.51 10.46 6.70
C TRP A 268 1.04 11.84 7.09
N LEU A 269 1.00 12.20 8.36
CA LEU A 269 1.59 13.44 8.85
C LEU A 269 3.10 13.50 8.58
N GLY A 270 3.78 12.37 8.67
CA GLY A 270 5.19 12.23 8.32
C GLY A 270 5.49 12.38 6.82
N TRP A 271 4.54 12.09 5.93
CA TRP A 271 4.64 12.36 4.50
C TRP A 271 4.41 13.84 4.16
N SER A 272 3.56 14.53 4.90
CA SER A 272 2.90 15.78 4.51
C SER A 272 3.80 16.99 4.24
N SER A 273 5.05 17.00 4.74
CA SER A 273 5.94 18.17 4.50
C SER A 273 6.42 18.32 3.07
N THR A 274 6.32 17.27 2.29
CA THR A 274 7.00 17.17 1.00
C THR A 274 6.08 16.62 -0.09
N TRP A 275 4.90 16.15 0.30
CA TRP A 275 3.88 15.63 -0.59
C TRP A 275 2.49 16.03 -0.10
N SER A 276 1.62 16.42 -1.04
CA SER A 276 0.22 16.72 -0.75
C SER A 276 -0.65 15.79 -1.59
N PRO A 277 -1.62 15.10 -0.98
CA PRO A 277 -2.54 14.26 -1.74
C PRO A 277 -3.39 15.12 -2.70
N PRO A 278 -3.89 14.53 -3.80
CA PRO A 278 -4.95 15.10 -4.58
C PRO A 278 -6.13 15.53 -3.70
N VAL A 279 -6.90 16.53 -4.17
CA VAL A 279 -7.97 17.14 -3.34
C VAL A 279 -8.99 16.11 -2.86
N GLU A 280 -9.33 15.15 -3.73
CA GLU A 280 -10.25 14.04 -3.48
C GLU A 280 -9.76 13.05 -2.39
N HIS A 281 -8.47 13.04 -2.11
CA HIS A 281 -7.86 12.19 -1.07
C HIS A 281 -7.44 12.96 0.18
N ARG A 282 -7.80 14.25 0.27
CA ARG A 282 -7.50 15.05 1.46
C ARG A 282 -8.31 14.56 2.65
N HIS A 283 -7.61 14.30 3.74
CA HIS A 283 -8.18 13.88 5.01
C HIS A 283 -7.47 14.61 6.16
N ASP A 284 -8.19 14.94 7.21
CA ASP A 284 -7.61 15.60 8.39
C ASP A 284 -7.01 14.56 9.35
N TRP A 285 -5.79 14.11 9.01
CA TRP A 285 -5.04 13.17 9.82
C TRP A 285 -4.68 13.70 11.21
N MET A 286 -4.63 15.02 11.36
CA MET A 286 -4.41 15.63 12.66
C MET A 286 -5.65 15.50 13.55
N GLN A 287 -6.84 15.64 12.97
CA GLN A 287 -8.08 15.39 13.68
C GLN A 287 -8.20 13.92 14.10
N ASP A 288 -7.86 12.98 13.22
CA ASP A 288 -7.80 11.56 13.57
C ASP A 288 -6.86 11.32 14.76
N ALA A 289 -5.66 11.91 14.74
CA ALA A 289 -4.70 11.77 15.82
C ALA A 289 -5.28 12.30 17.17
N ARG A 290 -5.94 13.47 17.16
CA ARG A 290 -6.60 14.02 18.38
C ARG A 290 -7.66 13.11 18.94
N GLU A 291 -8.45 12.46 18.08
CA GLU A 291 -9.51 11.54 18.49
C GLU A 291 -8.98 10.19 19.00
N LEU A 292 -7.83 9.75 18.46
CA LEU A 292 -7.25 8.45 18.78
C LEU A 292 -6.35 8.46 20.01
N VAL A 293 -5.67 9.58 20.32
CA VAL A 293 -4.79 9.70 21.50
C VAL A 293 -5.47 9.24 22.78
N PRO A 294 -6.66 9.77 23.20
CA PRO A 294 -7.28 9.34 24.46
C PRO A 294 -7.70 7.87 24.44
N ARG A 295 -8.04 7.30 23.28
CA ARG A 295 -8.43 5.89 23.16
C ARG A 295 -7.23 4.94 23.28
N VAL A 296 -6.08 5.35 22.76
CA VAL A 296 -4.83 4.57 22.85
C VAL A 296 -4.25 4.62 24.27
N LEU A 297 -4.45 5.71 24.99
CA LEU A 297 -3.96 5.88 26.37
C LEU A 297 -4.89 5.27 27.43
N ALA A 298 -6.14 4.97 27.09
CA ALA A 298 -7.08 4.26 27.95
C ALA A 298 -6.73 2.78 28.09
#